data_eff9278418c81187e5a945f9d1f9abe0
#
_entry.id   eff9278418c81187e5a945f9d1f9abe0
#
_cell.length_a   1.000
_cell.length_b   1.000
_cell.length_c   1.000
_cell.angle_alpha   90.00
_cell.angle_beta   90.00
_cell.angle_gamma   90.00
#
_symmetry.space_group_name_H-M   'P 1'
#
loop_
_entity.id
_entity.type
_entity.pdbx_description
1 polymer ?
#
loop_
_entity_poly.entity_id
_entity_poly.type
_entity_poly.pdbx_seq_one_letter_code
_entity_poly.pdbx_strand_id
1 'polypeptide(L)'
;MRSRHCLALLLVAVLQGATPSALAQARQPWRVIVMYSYGRDFAPLDAVGTEFRTQLAKRAAHPVDFYEVSLDSARQKQDSDAETDALIQYLADKFSDRKPDLIVTLGGPAAQFFLNNRSKLFTSVPLLAGGVEMRMLEDTQLGTRDAVVGVRFDHPAVLATILALRPETRKVLVVLGASGHERRWADIVRHDLASYEDRVALSYTNDLSLEQMRKVVAALPDDAAILYHRVSMDAAGVPHEQNTALDSLHEVARVPIFGVFENQLGHGIVGGPLMSLNQVGRAVAESALRILGGEPPNRLAPVELASFSTAFDWRELQRWKISEELLPTGSTVYYRPPSPWVMHRDAIVAGTALILVQMIFIAVLIVQRARLERAEKATRELSQQLLSAHEDERRRLARDLHDDFSHRVAMLSMDAARLERADIAEEAPRVVHNMRQGLSRLSEDLHELSHRLHPSILEDLGLVDALRTECDQLSRAAGLKVVVDVDHVPERLPEDVALCAFRVAQEALRNVTRHARASAVNISLATADGALRLAVRDNGIGFDPDEPQRAASLGHASMRERVRLLGGVLEIRSVPGFGTTIQTSIPIAAAPA
;
A
#
# COMPACT_ATOMS: atom_id res chain seq x y z
N MET A 1 40.59 17.79 49.28
CA MET A 1 40.89 16.35 49.17
C MET A 1 40.27 15.49 50.29
N ARG A 2 39.07 15.77 50.80
CA ARG A 2 38.44 15.01 51.91
C ARG A 2 37.01 14.50 51.63
N SER A 3 36.49 14.59 50.40
CA SER A 3 35.12 14.19 50.06
C SER A 3 34.98 12.98 49.11
N ARG A 4 36.09 12.37 48.67
CA ARG A 4 36.09 11.21 47.78
C ARG A 4 36.21 9.85 48.48
N HIS A 5 36.52 9.83 49.78
CA HIS A 5 36.69 8.57 50.55
C HIS A 5 35.43 8.12 51.29
N CYS A 6 34.44 8.96 51.48
CA CYS A 6 33.17 8.56 52.11
C CYS A 6 32.18 7.87 51.14
N LEU A 7 32.30 8.06 49.80
CA LEU A 7 31.40 7.45 48.83
C LEU A 7 31.80 5.99 48.48
N ALA A 8 33.09 5.67 48.65
CA ALA A 8 33.60 4.31 48.42
C ALA A 8 33.28 3.33 49.53
N LEU A 9 33.12 3.81 50.80
CA LEU A 9 32.75 2.97 51.93
C LEU A 9 31.25 2.69 52.05
N LEU A 10 30.38 3.53 51.45
CA LEU A 10 28.95 3.27 51.38
C LEU A 10 28.57 2.29 50.28
N LEU A 11 29.38 2.17 49.22
CA LEU A 11 29.14 1.19 48.13
C LEU A 11 29.57 -0.23 48.47
N VAL A 12 30.52 -0.40 49.42
CA VAL A 12 30.97 -1.74 49.89
C VAL A 12 30.01 -2.29 50.94
N ALA A 13 29.33 -1.45 51.73
CA ALA A 13 28.36 -1.89 52.72
C ALA A 13 27.00 -2.31 52.13
N VAL A 14 26.63 -1.87 50.92
CA VAL A 14 25.40 -2.28 50.23
C VAL A 14 25.59 -3.62 49.49
N LEU A 15 26.82 -4.01 49.18
CA LEU A 15 27.12 -5.29 48.54
C LEU A 15 27.29 -6.49 49.48
N GLN A 16 27.33 -6.28 50.81
CA GLN A 16 27.41 -7.35 51.81
C GLN A 16 26.09 -7.71 52.49
N GLY A 17 24.99 -7.03 52.13
CA GLY A 17 23.65 -7.29 52.68
C GLY A 17 22.72 -8.12 51.79
N ALA A 18 23.15 -8.54 50.59
CA ALA A 18 22.43 -9.51 49.79
C ALA A 18 22.84 -10.92 50.19
N THR A 19 22.19 -11.45 51.22
CA THR A 19 22.23 -12.91 51.47
C THR A 19 21.85 -13.62 50.18
N PRO A 20 22.67 -14.59 49.72
CA PRO A 20 22.26 -15.47 48.62
C PRO A 20 21.33 -16.54 49.20
N SER A 21 20.12 -16.12 49.62
CA SER A 21 19.07 -17.07 50.07
C SER A 21 17.96 -17.17 49.04
N ALA A 22 18.32 -17.45 47.80
CA ALA A 22 17.42 -18.00 46.80
C ALA A 22 18.25 -18.74 45.73
N LEU A 23 19.18 -19.59 46.15
CA LEU A 23 19.43 -20.79 45.39
C LEU A 23 18.08 -21.50 45.40
N ALA A 24 17.28 -21.32 44.36
CA ALA A 24 16.12 -22.13 44.07
C ALA A 24 16.62 -23.56 44.23
N GLN A 25 16.19 -24.27 45.30
CA GLN A 25 16.43 -25.71 45.47
C GLN A 25 16.05 -26.33 44.14
N ALA A 26 17.03 -26.75 43.32
CA ALA A 26 16.80 -27.33 42.03
C ALA A 26 15.84 -28.51 42.27
N ARG A 27 14.56 -28.28 41.89
CA ARG A 27 13.54 -29.33 42.07
C ARG A 27 14.04 -30.52 41.33
N GLN A 28 14.14 -31.67 42.00
CA GLN A 28 14.56 -32.90 41.36
C GLN A 28 13.66 -33.15 40.14
N PRO A 29 14.25 -33.47 38.97
CA PRO A 29 13.46 -33.74 37.79
C PRO A 29 12.61 -34.99 37.98
N TRP A 30 11.42 -34.97 37.43
CA TRP A 30 10.59 -36.16 37.30
C TRP A 30 11.19 -37.08 36.24
N ARG A 31 11.34 -38.40 36.57
CA ARG A 31 11.80 -39.42 35.65
C ARG A 31 10.59 -40.12 35.01
N VAL A 32 10.37 -39.86 33.73
CA VAL A 32 9.26 -40.45 32.98
C VAL A 32 9.77 -41.40 31.91
N ILE A 33 9.40 -42.67 32.02
CA ILE A 33 9.67 -43.67 30.96
C ILE A 33 8.53 -43.59 29.94
N VAL A 34 8.85 -43.41 28.65
CA VAL A 34 7.90 -43.46 27.54
C VAL A 34 8.20 -44.72 26.73
N MET A 35 7.28 -45.66 26.76
CA MET A 35 7.40 -46.92 26.00
C MET A 35 6.54 -46.85 24.74
N TYR A 36 7.17 -46.93 23.59
CA TYR A 36 6.51 -46.96 22.30
C TYR A 36 6.25 -48.40 21.86
N SER A 37 5.07 -48.69 21.37
CA SER A 37 4.71 -50.00 20.81
C SER A 37 5.54 -50.39 19.60
N TYR A 38 5.98 -49.38 18.84
CA TYR A 38 6.83 -49.52 17.64
C TYR A 38 8.04 -48.60 17.79
N GLY A 39 8.73 -48.27 16.72
CA GLY A 39 9.80 -47.29 16.75
C GLY A 39 9.31 -45.88 17.22
N ARG A 40 10.20 -45.11 17.79
CA ARG A 40 9.90 -43.73 18.25
C ARG A 40 9.32 -42.86 17.13
N ASP A 41 9.84 -43.01 15.92
CA ASP A 41 9.44 -42.24 14.74
C ASP A 41 8.36 -42.96 13.92
N PHE A 42 7.72 -43.97 14.51
CA PHE A 42 6.70 -44.77 13.84
C PHE A 42 5.31 -44.07 13.90
N ALA A 43 4.79 -43.72 12.73
CA ALA A 43 3.46 -43.15 12.63
C ALA A 43 2.35 -44.19 12.95
N PRO A 44 1.31 -43.83 13.65
CA PRO A 44 0.93 -42.49 14.11
C PRO A 44 1.42 -42.12 15.52
N LEU A 45 2.17 -43.00 16.22
CA LEU A 45 2.51 -42.79 17.62
C LEU A 45 3.63 -41.76 17.84
N ASP A 46 4.42 -41.45 16.81
CA ASP A 46 5.41 -40.37 16.79
C ASP A 46 4.78 -39.01 17.09
N ALA A 47 3.64 -38.68 16.46
CA ALA A 47 2.90 -37.46 16.69
C ALA A 47 2.32 -37.36 18.10
N VAL A 48 1.76 -38.46 18.59
CA VAL A 48 1.26 -38.58 19.98
C VAL A 48 2.38 -38.32 20.97
N GLY A 49 3.54 -39.01 20.80
CA GLY A 49 4.68 -38.89 21.68
C GLY A 49 5.31 -37.51 21.66
N THR A 50 5.39 -36.89 20.50
CA THR A 50 5.95 -35.54 20.34
C THR A 50 5.07 -34.49 21.04
N GLU A 51 3.75 -34.52 20.81
CA GLU A 51 2.81 -33.62 21.49
C GLU A 51 2.79 -33.84 23.00
N PHE A 52 2.77 -35.11 23.43
CA PHE A 52 2.86 -35.49 24.83
C PHE A 52 4.07 -34.84 25.52
N ARG A 53 5.29 -35.09 24.99
CA ARG A 53 6.51 -34.51 25.57
C ARG A 53 6.49 -32.99 25.59
N THR A 54 6.07 -32.39 24.50
CA THR A 54 6.01 -30.93 24.36
C THR A 54 5.09 -30.31 25.41
N GLN A 55 3.89 -30.87 25.59
CA GLN A 55 2.92 -30.37 26.54
C GLN A 55 3.33 -30.63 27.98
N LEU A 56 3.86 -31.83 28.26
CA LEU A 56 4.35 -32.18 29.60
C LEU A 56 5.51 -31.29 30.01
N ALA A 57 6.53 -31.14 29.16
CA ALA A 57 7.69 -30.28 29.46
C ALA A 57 7.31 -28.80 29.66
N LYS A 58 6.35 -28.29 28.88
CA LYS A 58 5.89 -26.92 28.97
C LYS A 58 5.08 -26.60 30.23
N ARG A 59 4.31 -27.58 30.75
CA ARG A 59 3.32 -27.41 31.82
C ARG A 59 3.74 -28.01 33.16
N ALA A 60 4.80 -28.80 33.18
CA ALA A 60 5.27 -29.48 34.39
C ALA A 60 5.79 -28.49 35.44
N ALA A 61 5.49 -28.79 36.73
CA ALA A 61 5.98 -27.99 37.86
C ALA A 61 7.47 -28.29 38.19
N HIS A 62 8.00 -29.39 37.69
CA HIS A 62 9.39 -29.83 37.82
C HIS A 62 9.97 -30.11 36.43
N PRO A 63 11.29 -29.99 36.22
CA PRO A 63 11.92 -30.51 35.00
C PRO A 63 11.55 -31.98 34.78
N VAL A 64 11.46 -32.41 33.52
CA VAL A 64 11.12 -33.79 33.19
C VAL A 64 12.26 -34.43 32.41
N ASP A 65 12.77 -35.53 32.93
CA ASP A 65 13.73 -36.39 32.26
C ASP A 65 12.98 -37.52 31.57
N PHE A 66 12.96 -37.50 30.23
CA PHE A 66 12.31 -38.51 29.43
C PHE A 66 13.28 -39.64 29.10
N TYR A 67 12.87 -40.88 29.39
CA TYR A 67 13.58 -42.12 29.03
C TYR A 67 12.71 -42.87 28.03
N GLU A 68 13.14 -42.88 26.78
CA GLU A 68 12.36 -43.44 25.69
C GLU A 68 12.77 -44.87 25.38
N VAL A 69 11.80 -45.77 25.26
CA VAL A 69 11.97 -47.19 24.99
C VAL A 69 11.08 -47.60 23.83
N SER A 70 11.65 -48.14 22.77
CA SER A 70 10.91 -48.69 21.63
C SER A 70 10.86 -50.20 21.73
N LEU A 71 9.66 -50.76 21.68
CA LEU A 71 9.50 -52.24 21.78
C LEU A 71 9.62 -52.95 20.44
N ASP A 72 9.49 -52.18 19.34
CA ASP A 72 9.51 -52.67 17.95
C ASP A 72 8.61 -53.90 17.71
N SER A 73 7.40 -53.82 18.28
CA SER A 73 6.43 -54.94 18.29
C SER A 73 6.00 -55.41 16.90
N ALA A 74 6.30 -54.66 15.84
CA ALA A 74 6.09 -55.11 14.47
C ALA A 74 7.11 -56.16 14.01
N ARG A 75 8.34 -56.12 14.56
CA ARG A 75 9.46 -57.00 14.16
C ARG A 75 9.63 -58.18 15.10
N GLN A 76 9.10 -58.10 16.33
CA GLN A 76 9.22 -59.20 17.27
C GLN A 76 8.48 -60.46 16.77
N LYS A 77 9.22 -61.50 16.52
CA LYS A 77 8.66 -62.85 16.41
C LYS A 77 8.04 -63.21 17.77
N GLN A 78 6.90 -63.86 17.77
CA GLN A 78 6.08 -64.19 18.95
C GLN A 78 6.80 -64.92 20.08
N ASP A 79 8.08 -65.32 19.91
CA ASP A 79 8.84 -66.28 20.79
C ASP A 79 10.22 -65.74 21.23
N SER A 80 10.50 -64.45 21.34
CA SER A 80 11.80 -64.06 21.90
C SER A 80 11.70 -63.62 23.36
N ASP A 81 11.43 -64.54 24.23
CA ASP A 81 11.52 -64.39 25.70
C ASP A 81 12.88 -63.79 26.12
N ALA A 82 13.95 -64.14 25.41
CA ALA A 82 15.31 -63.65 25.70
C ALA A 82 15.49 -62.15 25.46
N GLU A 83 14.94 -61.57 24.39
CA GLU A 83 15.01 -60.12 24.13
C GLU A 83 14.16 -59.37 25.15
N THR A 84 13.00 -59.94 25.49
CA THR A 84 12.12 -59.38 26.52
C THR A 84 12.80 -59.35 27.88
N ASP A 85 13.40 -60.45 28.31
CA ASP A 85 14.11 -60.54 29.59
C ASP A 85 15.37 -59.68 29.62
N ALA A 86 16.11 -59.51 28.50
CA ALA A 86 17.25 -58.60 28.40
C ALA A 86 16.81 -57.12 28.57
N LEU A 87 15.68 -56.71 27.94
CA LEU A 87 15.13 -55.36 28.10
C LEU A 87 14.65 -55.11 29.53
N ILE A 88 13.98 -56.09 30.14
CA ILE A 88 13.53 -56.00 31.53
C ILE A 88 14.74 -55.82 32.47
N GLN A 89 15.78 -56.61 32.31
CA GLN A 89 17.01 -56.53 33.11
C GLN A 89 17.68 -55.14 32.92
N TYR A 90 17.82 -54.68 31.68
CA TYR A 90 18.38 -53.34 31.38
C TYR A 90 17.61 -52.25 32.11
N LEU A 91 16.27 -52.24 32.05
CA LEU A 91 15.46 -51.21 32.70
C LEU A 91 15.55 -51.30 34.24
N ALA A 92 15.56 -52.52 34.80
CA ALA A 92 15.73 -52.75 36.24
C ALA A 92 17.06 -52.20 36.74
N ASP A 93 18.17 -52.48 36.02
CA ASP A 93 19.51 -52.02 36.38
C ASP A 93 19.65 -50.50 36.24
N LYS A 94 19.14 -49.94 35.15
CA LYS A 94 19.21 -48.50 34.87
C LYS A 94 18.49 -47.62 35.90
N PHE A 95 17.40 -48.12 36.49
CA PHE A 95 16.61 -47.42 37.49
C PHE A 95 16.76 -48.00 38.92
N SER A 96 17.85 -48.72 39.17
CA SER A 96 18.15 -49.35 40.48
C SER A 96 18.40 -48.29 41.56
N ASP A 97 19.03 -47.14 41.21
CA ASP A 97 19.32 -46.01 42.11
C ASP A 97 18.07 -45.22 42.51
N ARG A 98 17.23 -44.96 41.54
CA ARG A 98 15.98 -44.21 41.72
C ARG A 98 14.96 -44.67 40.68
N LYS A 99 13.84 -45.16 41.15
CA LYS A 99 12.71 -45.59 40.30
C LYS A 99 12.15 -44.41 39.48
N PRO A 100 11.54 -44.70 38.33
CA PRO A 100 10.79 -43.68 37.58
C PRO A 100 9.57 -43.20 38.38
N ASP A 101 9.17 -41.92 38.14
CA ASP A 101 8.01 -41.35 38.79
C ASP A 101 6.70 -41.69 38.05
N LEU A 102 6.80 -41.98 36.73
CA LEU A 102 5.69 -42.38 35.87
C LEU A 102 6.17 -43.23 34.71
N ILE A 103 5.37 -44.20 34.33
CA ILE A 103 5.52 -44.95 33.08
C ILE A 103 4.35 -44.57 32.16
N VAL A 104 4.67 -44.12 30.96
CA VAL A 104 3.71 -43.83 29.90
C VAL A 104 3.95 -44.83 28.78
N THR A 105 2.90 -45.55 28.41
CA THR A 105 2.94 -46.42 27.24
C THR A 105 2.14 -45.84 26.11
N LEU A 106 2.65 -45.87 24.90
CA LEU A 106 1.96 -45.35 23.71
C LEU A 106 1.59 -46.53 22.79
N GLY A 107 0.26 -46.74 22.68
CA GLY A 107 -0.34 -47.82 21.94
C GLY A 107 -0.54 -49.10 22.75
N GLY A 108 -1.37 -50.01 22.25
CA GLY A 108 -1.78 -51.24 22.94
C GLY A 108 -0.65 -52.24 23.24
N PRO A 109 0.23 -52.57 22.28
CA PRO A 109 1.35 -53.49 22.52
C PRO A 109 2.25 -53.07 23.69
N ALA A 110 2.59 -51.81 23.82
CA ALA A 110 3.41 -51.30 24.93
C ALA A 110 2.69 -51.38 26.28
N ALA A 111 1.40 -51.07 26.30
CA ALA A 111 0.58 -51.21 27.51
C ALA A 111 0.55 -52.69 27.96
N GLN A 112 0.30 -53.60 27.04
CA GLN A 112 0.24 -55.04 27.32
C GLN A 112 1.59 -55.58 27.75
N PHE A 113 2.69 -55.18 27.10
CA PHE A 113 4.06 -55.55 27.51
C PHE A 113 4.34 -55.16 28.96
N PHE A 114 4.06 -53.90 29.33
CA PHE A 114 4.31 -53.43 30.69
C PHE A 114 3.43 -54.14 31.72
N LEU A 115 2.15 -54.31 31.45
CA LEU A 115 1.20 -54.97 32.35
C LEU A 115 1.59 -56.43 32.59
N ASN A 116 1.98 -57.16 31.57
CA ASN A 116 2.41 -58.55 31.67
C ASN A 116 3.72 -58.70 32.46
N ASN A 117 4.61 -57.72 32.38
CA ASN A 117 5.94 -57.78 33.03
C ASN A 117 6.06 -56.85 34.25
N ARG A 118 4.98 -56.28 34.74
CA ARG A 118 4.96 -55.33 35.86
C ARG A 118 5.65 -55.87 37.13
N SER A 119 5.43 -57.15 37.44
CA SER A 119 6.04 -57.81 38.60
C SER A 119 7.56 -57.89 38.53
N LYS A 120 8.12 -57.98 37.33
CA LYS A 120 9.58 -57.99 37.06
C LYS A 120 10.18 -56.62 36.95
N LEU A 121 9.37 -55.56 36.61
CA LEU A 121 9.84 -54.19 36.35
C LEU A 121 9.60 -53.30 37.58
N PHE A 122 8.50 -52.53 37.58
CA PHE A 122 8.22 -51.46 38.53
C PHE A 122 6.83 -51.62 39.17
N THR A 123 6.69 -52.50 40.18
CA THR A 123 5.42 -52.82 40.83
C THR A 123 4.73 -51.60 41.48
N SER A 124 5.51 -50.62 41.97
CA SER A 124 5.01 -49.47 42.71
C SER A 124 4.81 -48.21 41.84
N VAL A 125 5.31 -48.18 40.61
CA VAL A 125 5.25 -47.01 39.72
C VAL A 125 3.90 -46.94 39.02
N PRO A 126 3.26 -45.76 38.94
CA PRO A 126 2.04 -45.61 38.20
C PRO A 126 2.24 -45.80 36.68
N LEU A 127 1.24 -46.40 36.04
CA LEU A 127 1.15 -46.54 34.59
C LEU A 127 0.10 -45.57 34.03
N LEU A 128 0.43 -44.92 32.92
CA LEU A 128 -0.50 -44.25 32.06
C LEU A 128 -0.45 -44.86 30.66
N ALA A 129 -1.49 -45.59 30.29
CA ALA A 129 -1.62 -46.17 28.95
C ALA A 129 -2.29 -45.14 28.02
N GLY A 130 -1.55 -44.62 27.04
CA GLY A 130 -1.98 -43.59 26.12
C GLY A 130 -2.21 -44.10 24.70
N GLY A 131 -3.30 -43.64 24.06
CA GLY A 131 -3.61 -43.96 22.66
C GLY A 131 -3.93 -45.43 22.41
N VAL A 132 -4.58 -46.08 23.36
CA VAL A 132 -4.97 -47.49 23.28
C VAL A 132 -6.44 -47.59 22.91
N GLU A 133 -6.77 -48.41 21.92
CA GLU A 133 -8.18 -48.74 21.63
C GLU A 133 -8.80 -49.46 22.84
N MET A 134 -9.85 -48.92 23.40
CA MET A 134 -10.42 -49.38 24.67
C MET A 134 -10.83 -50.86 24.63
N ARG A 135 -11.39 -51.33 23.53
CA ARG A 135 -11.80 -52.73 23.33
C ARG A 135 -10.66 -53.72 23.38
N MET A 136 -9.42 -53.27 23.10
CA MET A 136 -8.21 -54.11 23.22
C MET A 136 -7.74 -54.30 24.67
N LEU A 137 -8.29 -53.55 25.62
CA LEU A 137 -8.03 -53.66 27.05
C LEU A 137 -9.16 -54.30 27.83
N GLU A 138 -10.30 -54.70 27.23
CA GLU A 138 -11.44 -55.24 27.92
C GLU A 138 -11.11 -56.52 28.74
N ASP A 139 -10.20 -57.35 28.22
CA ASP A 139 -9.72 -58.56 28.92
C ASP A 139 -8.55 -58.29 29.89
N THR A 140 -8.11 -57.02 30.05
CA THR A 140 -6.94 -56.66 30.83
C THR A 140 -7.37 -56.07 32.19
N GLN A 141 -6.98 -56.72 33.29
CA GLN A 141 -7.24 -56.18 34.62
C GLN A 141 -6.33 -55.00 34.94
N LEU A 142 -6.86 -53.77 34.88
CA LEU A 142 -6.19 -52.56 35.31
C LEU A 142 -6.20 -52.48 36.85
N GLY A 143 -5.03 -52.19 37.41
CA GLY A 143 -4.86 -52.05 38.87
C GLY A 143 -5.17 -50.63 39.36
N THR A 144 -5.09 -50.44 40.67
CA THR A 144 -5.33 -49.12 41.31
C THR A 144 -4.27 -48.08 40.94
N ARG A 145 -3.17 -48.46 40.32
CA ARG A 145 -2.09 -47.57 39.88
C ARG A 145 -2.04 -47.37 38.36
N ASP A 146 -3.11 -47.73 37.69
CA ASP A 146 -3.20 -47.66 36.24
C ASP A 146 -4.26 -46.62 35.82
N ALA A 147 -3.88 -45.80 34.86
CA ALA A 147 -4.79 -44.88 34.17
C ALA A 147 -4.72 -45.09 32.67
N VAL A 148 -5.81 -44.80 31.98
CA VAL A 148 -5.91 -44.97 30.53
C VAL A 148 -6.43 -43.72 29.89
N VAL A 149 -5.74 -43.28 28.84
CA VAL A 149 -6.26 -42.36 27.82
C VAL A 149 -6.51 -43.21 26.59
N GLY A 150 -7.72 -43.72 26.49
CA GLY A 150 -8.16 -44.58 25.40
C GLY A 150 -8.61 -43.78 24.16
N VAL A 151 -8.70 -44.48 23.07
CA VAL A 151 -9.27 -44.04 21.82
C VAL A 151 -10.35 -45.04 21.39
N ARG A 152 -11.37 -44.56 20.71
CA ARG A 152 -12.36 -45.42 20.04
C ARG A 152 -12.50 -44.97 18.60
N PHE A 153 -12.27 -45.87 17.67
CA PHE A 153 -12.47 -45.58 16.24
C PHE A 153 -13.92 -45.82 15.86
N ASP A 154 -14.47 -44.87 15.07
CA ASP A 154 -15.81 -44.97 14.51
C ASP A 154 -15.73 -45.35 13.02
N HIS A 155 -15.41 -46.63 12.75
CA HIS A 155 -15.34 -47.17 11.39
C HIS A 155 -16.69 -47.03 10.64
N PRO A 156 -17.88 -47.22 11.29
CA PRO A 156 -19.15 -46.90 10.69
C PRO A 156 -19.27 -45.47 10.18
N ALA A 157 -18.80 -44.44 10.92
CA ALA A 157 -18.85 -43.05 10.49
C ALA A 157 -17.92 -42.80 9.29
N VAL A 158 -16.76 -43.46 9.25
CA VAL A 158 -15.85 -43.37 8.07
C VAL A 158 -16.55 -43.97 6.84
N LEU A 159 -17.13 -45.16 6.94
CA LEU A 159 -17.84 -45.80 5.84
C LEU A 159 -19.07 -44.99 5.41
N ALA A 160 -19.84 -44.47 6.36
CA ALA A 160 -20.99 -43.58 6.06
C ALA A 160 -20.54 -42.33 5.28
N THR A 161 -19.36 -41.75 5.64
CA THR A 161 -18.77 -40.62 4.91
C THR A 161 -18.39 -41.01 3.49
N ILE A 162 -17.76 -42.18 3.28
CA ILE A 162 -17.46 -42.72 1.96
C ILE A 162 -18.73 -42.80 1.09
N LEU A 163 -19.81 -43.40 1.64
CA LEU A 163 -21.07 -43.59 0.92
C LEU A 163 -21.82 -42.29 0.67
N ALA A 164 -21.65 -41.29 1.53
CA ALA A 164 -22.23 -39.96 1.34
C ALA A 164 -21.51 -39.17 0.22
N LEU A 165 -20.19 -39.26 0.18
CA LEU A 165 -19.37 -38.56 -0.83
C LEU A 165 -19.36 -39.30 -2.18
N ARG A 166 -19.55 -40.62 -2.17
CA ARG A 166 -19.55 -41.51 -3.34
C ARG A 166 -20.73 -42.50 -3.26
N PRO A 167 -21.98 -42.05 -3.52
CA PRO A 167 -23.20 -42.91 -3.42
C PRO A 167 -23.19 -44.12 -4.35
N GLU A 168 -22.39 -44.08 -5.44
CA GLU A 168 -22.23 -45.18 -6.38
C GLU A 168 -21.37 -46.33 -5.84
N THR A 169 -20.71 -46.15 -4.68
CA THR A 169 -19.79 -47.17 -4.13
C THR A 169 -20.52 -48.48 -3.80
N ARG A 170 -20.10 -49.55 -4.42
CA ARG A 170 -20.58 -50.93 -4.24
C ARG A 170 -19.59 -51.84 -3.56
N LYS A 171 -18.31 -51.48 -3.58
CA LYS A 171 -17.25 -52.30 -3.02
C LYS A 171 -16.31 -51.42 -2.18
N VAL A 172 -15.91 -51.90 -0.99
CA VAL A 172 -14.92 -51.24 -0.16
C VAL A 172 -13.83 -52.20 0.19
N LEU A 173 -12.58 -51.86 -0.20
CA LEU A 173 -11.38 -52.59 0.19
C LEU A 173 -10.84 -51.98 1.48
N VAL A 174 -10.86 -52.75 2.57
CA VAL A 174 -10.32 -52.34 3.85
C VAL A 174 -8.85 -52.79 3.91
N VAL A 175 -7.94 -51.82 3.98
CA VAL A 175 -6.49 -52.07 3.96
C VAL A 175 -5.94 -52.09 5.37
N LEU A 176 -5.44 -53.24 5.75
CA LEU A 176 -4.81 -53.54 7.05
C LEU A 176 -3.59 -54.44 6.82
N GLY A 177 -2.57 -54.29 7.69
CA GLY A 177 -1.41 -55.17 7.71
C GLY A 177 -1.67 -56.53 8.36
N ALA A 178 -0.60 -57.33 8.46
CA ALA A 178 -0.64 -58.72 8.87
C ALA A 178 0.00 -59.00 10.25
N SER A 179 0.48 -57.96 10.98
CA SER A 179 0.99 -58.16 12.34
C SER A 179 -0.08 -58.74 13.29
N GLY A 180 0.30 -59.39 14.38
CA GLY A 180 -0.65 -59.93 15.35
C GLY A 180 -1.60 -58.85 15.92
N HIS A 181 -1.12 -57.62 16.03
CA HIS A 181 -1.94 -56.48 16.46
C HIS A 181 -2.92 -56.04 15.35
N GLU A 182 -2.50 -56.03 14.09
CA GLU A 182 -3.33 -55.66 12.96
C GLU A 182 -4.41 -56.70 12.65
N ARG A 183 -4.15 -57.96 12.91
CA ARG A 183 -5.20 -58.99 12.84
C ARG A 183 -6.33 -58.73 13.83
N ARG A 184 -5.99 -58.37 15.07
CA ARG A 184 -7.03 -57.95 16.05
C ARG A 184 -7.79 -56.73 15.61
N TRP A 185 -7.12 -55.74 14.96
CA TRP A 185 -7.78 -54.63 14.33
C TRP A 185 -8.74 -55.06 13.22
N ALA A 186 -8.34 -56.01 12.38
CA ALA A 186 -9.21 -56.52 11.32
C ALA A 186 -10.51 -57.13 11.89
N ASP A 187 -10.42 -57.83 13.04
CA ASP A 187 -11.62 -58.39 13.71
C ASP A 187 -12.52 -57.26 14.25
N ILE A 188 -11.97 -56.21 14.85
CA ILE A 188 -12.72 -55.03 15.30
C ILE A 188 -13.39 -54.37 14.12
N VAL A 189 -12.67 -54.11 13.01
CA VAL A 189 -13.23 -53.46 11.82
C VAL A 189 -14.32 -54.31 11.18
N ARG A 190 -14.14 -55.64 11.10
CA ARG A 190 -15.19 -56.54 10.60
C ARG A 190 -16.46 -56.44 11.44
N HIS A 191 -16.29 -56.49 12.78
CA HIS A 191 -17.42 -56.35 13.69
C HIS A 191 -18.15 -54.99 13.53
N ASP A 192 -17.43 -53.90 13.47
CA ASP A 192 -17.96 -52.55 13.34
C ASP A 192 -18.71 -52.34 12.03
N LEU A 193 -18.22 -52.93 10.93
CA LEU A 193 -18.78 -52.78 9.59
C LEU A 193 -19.82 -53.86 9.20
N ALA A 194 -20.07 -54.84 10.04
CA ALA A 194 -20.99 -55.94 9.74
C ALA A 194 -22.38 -55.45 9.29
N SER A 195 -22.88 -54.38 9.86
CA SER A 195 -24.21 -53.81 9.51
C SER A 195 -24.28 -53.18 8.09
N TYR A 196 -23.13 -53.07 7.42
CA TYR A 196 -23.05 -52.50 6.05
C TYR A 196 -22.88 -53.58 4.96
N GLU A 197 -22.71 -54.86 5.32
CA GLU A 197 -22.48 -55.97 4.37
C GLU A 197 -23.62 -56.14 3.36
N ASP A 198 -24.85 -55.78 3.73
CA ASP A 198 -26.02 -55.78 2.83
C ASP A 198 -25.99 -54.64 1.81
N ARG A 199 -25.19 -53.61 2.04
CA ARG A 199 -25.12 -52.39 1.22
C ARG A 199 -23.89 -52.35 0.30
N VAL A 200 -22.74 -52.82 0.80
CA VAL A 200 -21.44 -52.78 0.10
C VAL A 200 -20.69 -54.07 0.34
N ALA A 201 -20.01 -54.59 -0.69
CA ALA A 201 -19.14 -55.73 -0.58
C ALA A 201 -17.84 -55.33 0.11
N LEU A 202 -17.55 -55.89 1.29
CA LEU A 202 -16.35 -55.62 2.06
C LEU A 202 -15.26 -56.68 1.72
N SER A 203 -14.03 -56.25 1.52
CA SER A 203 -12.86 -57.15 1.37
C SER A 203 -11.67 -56.59 2.15
N TYR A 204 -10.78 -57.47 2.61
CA TYR A 204 -9.69 -57.18 3.55
C TYR A 204 -8.35 -57.61 2.98
N THR A 205 -7.26 -56.97 3.37
CA THR A 205 -5.91 -57.23 2.83
C THR A 205 -4.93 -57.84 3.84
N ASN A 206 -5.37 -58.12 5.05
CA ASN A 206 -4.49 -58.59 6.14
C ASN A 206 -3.76 -59.93 5.86
N ASP A 207 -4.09 -60.63 4.79
CA ASP A 207 -3.43 -61.84 4.33
C ASP A 207 -2.59 -61.65 3.05
N LEU A 208 -2.38 -60.39 2.65
CA LEU A 208 -1.67 -60.03 1.41
C LEU A 208 -0.32 -59.37 1.71
N SER A 209 0.69 -59.65 0.86
CA SER A 209 1.90 -58.83 0.81
C SER A 209 1.60 -57.48 0.18
N LEU A 210 2.43 -56.44 0.41
CA LEU A 210 2.26 -55.11 -0.16
C LEU A 210 2.19 -55.16 -1.70
N GLU A 211 3.00 -56.03 -2.34
CA GLU A 211 2.96 -56.22 -3.79
C GLU A 211 1.59 -56.76 -4.26
N GLN A 212 1.03 -57.72 -3.52
CA GLN A 212 -0.31 -58.27 -3.80
C GLN A 212 -1.39 -57.20 -3.55
N MET A 213 -1.27 -56.42 -2.47
CA MET A 213 -2.18 -55.30 -2.19
C MET A 213 -2.17 -54.28 -3.36
N ARG A 214 -0.99 -53.92 -3.89
CA ARG A 214 -0.86 -53.03 -5.07
C ARG A 214 -1.61 -53.57 -6.29
N LYS A 215 -1.49 -54.88 -6.57
CA LYS A 215 -2.19 -55.54 -7.68
C LYS A 215 -3.71 -55.51 -7.48
N VAL A 216 -4.18 -55.76 -6.27
CA VAL A 216 -5.63 -55.69 -5.94
C VAL A 216 -6.15 -54.26 -6.06
N VAL A 217 -5.45 -53.29 -5.51
CA VAL A 217 -5.79 -51.86 -5.58
C VAL A 217 -5.86 -51.35 -7.01
N ALA A 218 -4.89 -51.71 -7.85
CA ALA A 218 -4.85 -51.32 -9.27
C ALA A 218 -5.98 -51.93 -10.11
N ALA A 219 -6.56 -53.05 -9.66
CA ALA A 219 -7.62 -53.81 -10.34
C ALA A 219 -9.03 -53.48 -9.80
N LEU A 220 -9.18 -52.56 -8.85
CA LEU A 220 -10.48 -52.18 -8.32
C LEU A 220 -11.34 -51.49 -9.39
N PRO A 221 -12.64 -51.81 -9.45
CA PRO A 221 -13.57 -51.16 -10.37
C PRO A 221 -13.88 -49.72 -9.91
N ASP A 222 -14.39 -48.86 -10.82
CA ASP A 222 -14.65 -47.45 -10.56
C ASP A 222 -15.70 -47.19 -9.46
N ASP A 223 -16.58 -48.15 -9.21
CA ASP A 223 -17.57 -48.15 -8.12
C ASP A 223 -17.02 -48.65 -6.77
N ALA A 224 -15.68 -48.74 -6.64
CA ALA A 224 -15.05 -49.10 -5.39
C ALA A 224 -14.46 -47.88 -4.67
N ALA A 225 -14.18 -48.07 -3.37
CA ALA A 225 -13.41 -47.16 -2.53
C ALA A 225 -12.45 -47.96 -1.64
N ILE A 226 -11.40 -47.30 -1.12
CA ILE A 226 -10.46 -47.92 -0.21
C ILE A 226 -10.61 -47.25 1.16
N LEU A 227 -10.75 -48.04 2.21
CA LEU A 227 -10.64 -47.64 3.59
C LEU A 227 -9.26 -48.07 4.10
N TYR A 228 -8.32 -47.17 4.19
CA TYR A 228 -6.97 -47.44 4.68
C TYR A 228 -6.89 -47.19 6.18
N HIS A 229 -6.61 -48.27 6.93
CA HIS A 229 -6.38 -48.17 8.36
C HIS A 229 -4.88 -47.98 8.63
N ARG A 230 -4.08 -49.07 8.53
CA ARG A 230 -2.61 -49.07 8.68
C ARG A 230 -2.01 -50.39 8.18
N VAL A 231 -0.79 -50.31 7.64
CA VAL A 231 0.04 -51.48 7.32
C VAL A 231 1.40 -51.24 7.97
N SER A 232 1.64 -51.87 9.13
CA SER A 232 2.95 -51.87 9.81
C SER A 232 3.81 -53.04 9.41
N MET A 233 3.21 -54.16 9.06
CA MET A 233 3.87 -55.33 8.50
C MET A 233 2.91 -56.01 7.52
N ASP A 234 3.38 -56.43 6.38
CA ASP A 234 2.61 -57.18 5.40
C ASP A 234 2.62 -58.69 5.63
N ALA A 235 1.86 -59.47 4.85
CA ALA A 235 1.81 -60.91 4.99
C ALA A 235 3.12 -61.63 4.57
N ALA A 236 4.03 -60.97 3.87
CA ALA A 236 5.38 -61.45 3.61
C ALA A 236 6.33 -61.24 4.81
N GLY A 237 5.86 -60.59 5.87
CA GLY A 237 6.66 -60.24 7.05
C GLY A 237 7.59 -59.04 6.84
N VAL A 238 7.31 -58.21 5.80
CA VAL A 238 8.07 -56.99 5.54
C VAL A 238 7.50 -55.85 6.37
N PRO A 239 8.30 -55.21 7.24
CA PRO A 239 7.85 -54.06 7.99
C PRO A 239 7.79 -52.82 7.09
N HIS A 240 6.75 -51.98 7.32
CA HIS A 240 6.55 -50.71 6.62
C HIS A 240 6.49 -49.59 7.65
N GLU A 241 7.38 -48.63 7.50
CA GLU A 241 7.48 -47.48 8.40
C GLU A 241 6.67 -46.30 7.86
N GLN A 242 6.16 -45.46 8.77
CA GLN A 242 5.39 -44.27 8.45
C GLN A 242 4.21 -44.54 7.51
N ASN A 243 4.05 -43.75 6.45
CA ASN A 243 3.00 -43.90 5.44
C ASN A 243 3.49 -44.54 4.14
N THR A 244 4.67 -45.21 4.14
CA THR A 244 5.27 -45.79 2.91
C THR A 244 4.36 -46.76 2.18
N ALA A 245 3.63 -47.59 2.94
CA ALA A 245 2.65 -48.52 2.35
C ALA A 245 1.48 -47.74 1.71
N LEU A 246 0.97 -46.69 2.36
CA LEU A 246 -0.08 -45.83 1.84
C LEU A 246 0.35 -45.10 0.56
N ASP A 247 1.54 -44.49 0.56
CA ASP A 247 2.10 -43.80 -0.61
C ASP A 247 2.22 -44.78 -1.79
N SER A 248 2.70 -45.98 -1.54
CA SER A 248 2.85 -47.05 -2.54
C SER A 248 1.52 -47.53 -3.12
N LEU A 249 0.45 -47.58 -2.32
CA LEU A 249 -0.89 -47.92 -2.76
C LEU A 249 -1.53 -46.76 -3.53
N HIS A 250 -1.33 -45.53 -3.08
CA HIS A 250 -1.85 -44.32 -3.74
C HIS A 250 -1.30 -44.15 -5.17
N GLU A 251 -0.03 -44.49 -5.41
CA GLU A 251 0.59 -44.49 -6.76
C GLU A 251 -0.22 -45.29 -7.78
N VAL A 252 -0.79 -46.42 -7.37
CA VAL A 252 -1.49 -47.35 -8.26
C VAL A 252 -2.99 -47.29 -8.15
N ALA A 253 -3.52 -46.55 -7.17
CA ALA A 253 -4.96 -46.44 -6.92
C ALA A 253 -5.70 -45.68 -8.05
N ARG A 254 -6.76 -46.34 -8.54
CA ARG A 254 -7.72 -45.78 -9.50
C ARG A 254 -9.05 -45.39 -8.89
N VAL A 255 -9.16 -45.53 -7.58
CA VAL A 255 -10.33 -45.18 -6.77
C VAL A 255 -9.87 -44.42 -5.52
N PRO A 256 -10.73 -43.60 -4.90
CA PRO A 256 -10.37 -42.80 -3.76
C PRO A 256 -9.99 -43.66 -2.53
N ILE A 257 -9.00 -43.17 -1.80
CA ILE A 257 -8.56 -43.75 -0.52
C ILE A 257 -9.06 -42.85 0.59
N PHE A 258 -9.75 -43.41 1.57
CA PHE A 258 -10.15 -42.75 2.80
C PHE A 258 -9.32 -43.31 3.97
N GLY A 259 -9.01 -42.47 4.95
CA GLY A 259 -8.17 -42.83 6.07
C GLY A 259 -8.89 -42.78 7.41
N VAL A 260 -8.15 -43.10 8.48
CA VAL A 260 -8.65 -43.04 9.86
C VAL A 260 -7.79 -42.15 10.76
N PHE A 261 -6.58 -41.75 10.34
CA PHE A 261 -5.66 -40.92 11.09
C PHE A 261 -5.35 -39.63 10.37
N GLU A 262 -5.24 -38.52 11.12
CA GLU A 262 -4.96 -37.19 10.60
C GLU A 262 -3.60 -37.09 9.87
N ASN A 263 -2.58 -37.85 10.33
CA ASN A 263 -1.25 -37.89 9.69
C ASN A 263 -1.21 -38.61 8.33
N GLN A 264 -2.31 -39.23 7.90
CA GLN A 264 -2.46 -39.82 6.56
C GLN A 264 -2.86 -38.74 5.52
N LEU A 265 -3.30 -37.54 5.96
CA LEU A 265 -3.52 -36.41 5.06
C LEU A 265 -2.21 -35.96 4.40
N GLY A 266 -2.26 -35.73 3.11
CA GLY A 266 -1.06 -35.43 2.33
C GLY A 266 -0.38 -36.64 1.71
N HIS A 267 -0.76 -37.87 2.12
CA HIS A 267 -0.27 -39.14 1.61
C HIS A 267 -1.28 -39.89 0.71
N GLY A 268 -2.23 -39.13 0.15
CA GLY A 268 -3.16 -39.66 -0.87
C GLY A 268 -4.52 -40.09 -0.35
N ILE A 269 -4.87 -39.86 0.92
CA ILE A 269 -6.24 -40.03 1.37
C ILE A 269 -7.09 -38.81 1.03
N VAL A 270 -8.35 -39.05 0.67
CA VAL A 270 -9.37 -37.99 0.50
C VAL A 270 -9.64 -37.30 1.82
N GLY A 271 -9.69 -38.05 2.92
CA GLY A 271 -10.03 -37.57 4.25
C GLY A 271 -11.15 -38.36 4.90
N GLY A 272 -11.87 -37.70 5.79
CA GLY A 272 -13.01 -38.25 6.54
C GLY A 272 -12.98 -37.81 8.00
N PRO A 273 -13.76 -38.48 8.87
CA PRO A 273 -13.59 -38.37 10.32
C PRO A 273 -12.29 -39.05 10.73
N LEU A 274 -11.26 -38.23 11.01
CA LEU A 274 -9.91 -38.67 11.29
C LEU A 274 -9.57 -38.52 12.78
N MET A 275 -8.88 -39.50 13.35
CA MET A 275 -8.35 -39.44 14.72
C MET A 275 -7.28 -38.36 14.81
N SER A 276 -7.48 -37.35 15.68
CA SER A 276 -6.50 -36.30 15.93
C SER A 276 -5.44 -36.78 16.93
N LEU A 277 -4.25 -37.06 16.44
CA LEU A 277 -3.12 -37.55 17.23
C LEU A 277 -2.62 -36.51 18.24
N ASN A 278 -2.69 -35.23 17.88
CA ASN A 278 -2.34 -34.14 18.78
C ASN A 278 -3.31 -34.03 19.96
N GLN A 279 -4.59 -34.31 19.78
CA GLN A 279 -5.55 -34.36 20.89
C GLN A 279 -5.25 -35.52 21.82
N VAL A 280 -4.89 -36.68 21.29
CA VAL A 280 -4.45 -37.85 22.10
C VAL A 280 -3.22 -37.47 22.91
N GLY A 281 -2.18 -36.90 22.28
CA GLY A 281 -0.95 -36.50 22.97
C GLY A 281 -1.20 -35.49 24.09
N ARG A 282 -2.10 -34.49 23.87
CA ARG A 282 -2.49 -33.54 24.90
C ARG A 282 -3.22 -34.17 26.07
N ALA A 283 -4.15 -35.06 25.80
CA ALA A 283 -4.87 -35.77 26.84
C ALA A 283 -3.96 -36.67 27.70
N VAL A 284 -3.01 -37.34 27.05
CA VAL A 284 -1.97 -38.12 27.76
C VAL A 284 -1.12 -37.20 28.64
N ALA A 285 -0.69 -36.02 28.12
CA ALA A 285 0.10 -35.05 28.90
C ALA A 285 -0.69 -34.50 30.10
N GLU A 286 -1.96 -34.21 29.93
CA GLU A 286 -2.81 -33.72 31.00
C GLU A 286 -3.01 -34.77 32.10
N SER A 287 -3.25 -36.02 31.73
CA SER A 287 -3.34 -37.14 32.68
C SER A 287 -2.02 -37.36 33.40
N ALA A 288 -0.89 -37.29 32.71
CA ALA A 288 0.44 -37.40 33.30
C ALA A 288 0.72 -36.28 34.31
N LEU A 289 0.36 -35.04 34.00
CA LEU A 289 0.51 -33.91 34.91
C LEU A 289 -0.28 -34.10 36.22
N ARG A 290 -1.50 -34.64 36.14
CA ARG A 290 -2.34 -34.94 37.33
C ARG A 290 -1.69 -36.04 38.16
N ILE A 291 -1.22 -37.13 37.54
CA ILE A 291 -0.54 -38.21 38.24
C ILE A 291 0.76 -37.76 38.91
N LEU A 292 1.61 -37.05 38.20
CA LEU A 292 2.85 -36.47 38.73
C LEU A 292 2.61 -35.39 39.79
N GLY A 293 1.47 -34.75 39.75
CA GLY A 293 0.98 -33.83 40.80
C GLY A 293 0.43 -34.54 42.05
N GLY A 294 0.43 -35.88 42.09
CA GLY A 294 0.04 -36.68 43.25
C GLY A 294 -1.41 -37.20 43.21
N GLU A 295 -2.11 -37.06 42.11
CA GLU A 295 -3.46 -37.64 41.99
C GLU A 295 -3.35 -39.15 41.71
N PRO A 296 -4.05 -39.99 42.48
CA PRO A 296 -4.02 -41.43 42.25
C PRO A 296 -4.58 -41.82 40.89
N PRO A 297 -3.90 -42.66 40.09
CA PRO A 297 -4.35 -43.03 38.73
C PRO A 297 -5.78 -43.56 38.66
N ASN A 298 -6.21 -44.33 39.61
CA ASN A 298 -7.57 -44.91 39.65
C ASN A 298 -8.70 -43.88 39.94
N ARG A 299 -8.35 -42.66 40.33
CA ARG A 299 -9.31 -41.54 40.44
C ARG A 299 -9.49 -40.78 39.15
N LEU A 300 -8.55 -40.94 38.19
CA LEU A 300 -8.71 -40.44 36.84
C LEU A 300 -9.78 -41.30 36.15
N ALA A 301 -10.93 -40.70 35.84
CA ALA A 301 -11.86 -41.41 34.97
C ALA A 301 -11.13 -41.78 33.66
N PRO A 302 -11.35 -43.01 33.16
CA PRO A 302 -10.83 -43.36 31.84
C PRO A 302 -11.25 -42.28 30.81
N VAL A 303 -10.27 -41.66 30.19
CA VAL A 303 -10.55 -40.67 29.13
C VAL A 303 -10.67 -41.47 27.85
N GLU A 304 -11.87 -41.57 27.31
CA GLU A 304 -12.08 -42.15 25.98
C GLU A 304 -12.25 -41.02 24.96
N LEU A 305 -11.28 -40.91 24.07
CA LEU A 305 -11.32 -39.92 23.00
C LEU A 305 -12.03 -40.52 21.78
N ALA A 306 -13.26 -40.07 21.59
CA ALA A 306 -14.03 -40.30 20.37
C ALA A 306 -13.97 -39.05 19.42
N SER A 307 -13.01 -38.16 19.66
CA SER A 307 -12.93 -36.92 18.93
C SER A 307 -12.28 -37.11 17.58
N PHE A 308 -13.10 -37.08 16.54
CA PHE A 308 -12.66 -37.05 15.17
C PHE A 308 -12.73 -35.61 14.67
N SER A 309 -11.65 -35.14 14.04
CA SER A 309 -11.74 -33.96 13.19
C SER A 309 -12.12 -34.42 11.79
N THR A 310 -13.25 -33.90 11.28
CA THR A 310 -13.58 -34.16 9.88
C THR A 310 -12.68 -33.29 9.01
N ALA A 311 -11.74 -33.93 8.32
CA ALA A 311 -10.70 -33.27 7.56
C ALA A 311 -10.50 -33.92 6.19
N PHE A 312 -10.25 -33.08 5.18
CA PHE A 312 -10.10 -33.51 3.79
C PHE A 312 -8.90 -32.87 3.12
N ASP A 313 -8.29 -33.59 2.16
CA ASP A 313 -7.23 -33.10 1.28
C ASP A 313 -7.87 -32.53 0.00
N TRP A 314 -7.71 -31.23 -0.21
CA TRP A 314 -8.26 -30.55 -1.39
C TRP A 314 -7.77 -31.17 -2.71
N ARG A 315 -6.51 -31.60 -2.77
CA ARG A 315 -5.91 -32.20 -3.98
C ARG A 315 -6.60 -33.50 -4.35
N GLU A 316 -6.90 -34.32 -3.37
CA GLU A 316 -7.60 -35.59 -3.58
C GLU A 316 -9.10 -35.38 -3.86
N LEU A 317 -9.75 -34.39 -3.22
CA LEU A 317 -11.11 -33.98 -3.60
C LEU A 317 -11.20 -33.60 -5.08
N GLN A 318 -10.24 -32.79 -5.57
CA GLN A 318 -10.18 -32.42 -6.98
C GLN A 318 -9.87 -33.60 -7.89
N ARG A 319 -8.91 -34.47 -7.51
CA ARG A 319 -8.54 -35.68 -8.26
C ARG A 319 -9.74 -36.58 -8.52
N TRP A 320 -10.56 -36.79 -7.50
CA TRP A 320 -11.72 -37.68 -7.55
C TRP A 320 -13.04 -36.96 -7.87
N LYS A 321 -12.98 -35.66 -8.19
CA LYS A 321 -14.15 -34.81 -8.51
C LYS A 321 -15.24 -34.84 -7.45
N ILE A 322 -14.85 -34.87 -6.17
CA ILE A 322 -15.75 -34.80 -5.03
C ILE A 322 -16.02 -33.34 -4.73
N SER A 323 -17.31 -32.92 -4.79
CA SER A 323 -17.69 -31.54 -4.48
C SER A 323 -17.51 -31.24 -2.99
N GLU A 324 -16.97 -30.06 -2.68
CA GLU A 324 -16.88 -29.58 -1.30
C GLU A 324 -18.24 -29.37 -0.63
N GLU A 325 -19.30 -29.15 -1.43
CA GLU A 325 -20.67 -29.00 -0.93
C GLU A 325 -21.23 -30.27 -0.27
N LEU A 326 -20.66 -31.45 -0.63
CA LEU A 326 -21.04 -32.73 -0.05
C LEU A 326 -20.35 -33.01 1.29
N LEU A 327 -19.38 -32.17 1.67
CA LEU A 327 -18.62 -32.39 2.90
C LEU A 327 -19.48 -32.09 4.12
N PRO A 328 -19.34 -32.88 5.22
CA PRO A 328 -20.03 -32.61 6.48
C PRO A 328 -19.76 -31.19 6.99
N THR A 329 -20.77 -30.58 7.62
CA THR A 329 -20.63 -29.24 8.21
C THR A 329 -19.51 -29.20 9.25
N GLY A 330 -18.64 -28.19 9.18
CA GLY A 330 -17.49 -28.05 10.08
C GLY A 330 -16.24 -28.80 9.63
N SER A 331 -16.24 -29.38 8.42
CA SER A 331 -15.05 -30.01 7.83
C SER A 331 -13.93 -29.00 7.58
N THR A 332 -12.71 -29.41 7.87
CA THR A 332 -11.50 -28.62 7.52
C THR A 332 -10.90 -29.16 6.22
N VAL A 333 -10.64 -28.29 5.25
CA VAL A 333 -10.02 -28.67 3.98
C VAL A 333 -8.57 -28.17 3.96
N TYR A 334 -7.62 -29.13 3.95
CA TYR A 334 -6.18 -28.89 3.90
C TYR A 334 -5.66 -28.82 2.46
N TYR A 335 -4.44 -28.34 2.29
CA TYR A 335 -3.69 -28.30 1.01
C TYR A 335 -4.40 -27.56 -0.12
N ARG A 336 -5.36 -26.68 0.19
CA ARG A 336 -5.94 -25.78 -0.80
C ARG A 336 -4.88 -24.78 -1.24
N PRO A 337 -4.64 -24.64 -2.56
CA PRO A 337 -3.72 -23.61 -3.04
C PRO A 337 -4.21 -22.23 -2.59
N PRO A 338 -3.32 -21.34 -2.13
CA PRO A 338 -3.71 -19.99 -1.76
C PRO A 338 -4.33 -19.29 -2.97
N SER A 339 -5.38 -18.51 -2.74
CA SER A 339 -6.03 -17.78 -3.82
C SER A 339 -5.02 -16.87 -4.53
N PRO A 340 -5.15 -16.63 -5.86
CA PRO A 340 -4.29 -15.70 -6.60
C PRO A 340 -4.22 -14.31 -5.95
N TRP A 341 -5.32 -13.91 -5.28
CA TRP A 341 -5.38 -12.67 -4.53
C TRP A 341 -4.41 -12.66 -3.35
N VAL A 342 -4.37 -13.75 -2.55
CA VAL A 342 -3.45 -13.84 -1.39
C VAL A 342 -1.99 -13.92 -1.85
N MET A 343 -1.74 -14.64 -2.95
CA MET A 343 -0.39 -14.87 -3.47
C MET A 343 0.20 -13.62 -4.17
N HIS A 344 -0.65 -12.81 -4.82
CA HIS A 344 -0.22 -11.68 -5.65
C HIS A 344 -0.79 -10.33 -5.18
N ARG A 345 -1.35 -10.26 -3.96
CA ARG A 345 -1.98 -9.06 -3.42
C ARG A 345 -1.14 -7.80 -3.61
N ASP A 346 0.13 -7.87 -3.26
CA ASP A 346 1.02 -6.71 -3.31
C ASP A 346 1.33 -6.30 -4.76
N ALA A 347 1.46 -7.27 -5.67
CA ALA A 347 1.62 -7.01 -7.10
C ALA A 347 0.34 -6.43 -7.75
N ILE A 348 -0.85 -6.93 -7.36
CA ILE A 348 -2.13 -6.41 -7.85
C ILE A 348 -2.35 -4.98 -7.34
N VAL A 349 -2.08 -4.72 -6.05
CA VAL A 349 -2.19 -3.37 -5.47
C VAL A 349 -1.20 -2.41 -6.11
N ALA A 350 0.06 -2.82 -6.29
CA ALA A 350 1.07 -2.00 -6.97
C ALA A 350 0.69 -1.72 -8.44
N GLY A 351 0.19 -2.72 -9.17
CA GLY A 351 -0.26 -2.57 -10.55
C GLY A 351 -1.45 -1.61 -10.68
N THR A 352 -2.45 -1.74 -9.81
CA THR A 352 -3.61 -0.82 -9.80
C THR A 352 -3.21 0.61 -9.43
N ALA A 353 -2.32 0.78 -8.44
CA ALA A 353 -1.78 2.10 -8.08
C ALA A 353 -1.02 2.73 -9.25
N LEU A 354 -0.19 1.96 -9.97
CA LEU A 354 0.53 2.45 -11.15
C LEU A 354 -0.42 2.91 -12.26
N ILE A 355 -1.48 2.13 -12.54
CA ILE A 355 -2.50 2.49 -13.53
C ILE A 355 -3.21 3.79 -13.14
N LEU A 356 -3.55 3.97 -11.85
CA LEU A 356 -4.17 5.20 -11.36
C LEU A 356 -3.25 6.42 -11.54
N VAL A 357 -1.96 6.28 -11.20
CA VAL A 357 -0.96 7.33 -11.41
C VAL A 357 -0.85 7.69 -12.89
N GLN A 358 -0.81 6.69 -13.79
CA GLN A 358 -0.78 6.92 -15.23
C GLN A 358 -2.04 7.63 -15.74
N MET A 359 -3.23 7.24 -15.26
CA MET A 359 -4.48 7.93 -15.64
C MET A 359 -4.48 9.39 -15.18
N ILE A 360 -4.03 9.66 -13.96
CA ILE A 360 -3.90 11.05 -13.44
C ILE A 360 -2.92 11.83 -14.31
N PHE A 361 -1.78 11.25 -14.64
CA PHE A 361 -0.77 11.88 -15.49
C PHE A 361 -1.31 12.22 -16.88
N ILE A 362 -2.02 11.29 -17.52
CA ILE A 362 -2.67 11.51 -18.81
C ILE A 362 -3.72 12.63 -18.71
N ALA A 363 -4.54 12.63 -17.66
CA ALA A 363 -5.53 13.67 -17.44
C ALA A 363 -4.88 15.08 -17.29
N VAL A 364 -3.76 15.16 -16.55
CA VAL A 364 -3.00 16.41 -16.40
C VAL A 364 -2.45 16.88 -17.74
N LEU A 365 -1.89 15.98 -18.57
CA LEU A 365 -1.38 16.31 -19.89
C LEU A 365 -2.49 16.84 -20.82
N ILE A 366 -3.68 16.22 -20.81
CA ILE A 366 -4.83 16.68 -21.60
C ILE A 366 -5.24 18.10 -21.18
N VAL A 367 -5.31 18.35 -19.86
CA VAL A 367 -5.67 19.68 -19.35
C VAL A 367 -4.62 20.73 -19.71
N GLN A 368 -3.33 20.39 -19.59
CA GLN A 368 -2.24 21.31 -19.97
C GLN A 368 -2.26 21.63 -21.47
N ARG A 369 -2.48 20.63 -22.32
CA ARG A 369 -2.60 20.83 -23.76
C ARG A 369 -3.77 21.77 -24.11
N ALA A 370 -4.94 21.53 -23.51
CA ALA A 370 -6.10 22.40 -23.71
C ALA A 370 -5.87 23.85 -23.25
N ARG A 371 -5.10 24.06 -22.18
CA ARG A 371 -4.71 25.42 -21.73
C ARG A 371 -3.77 26.09 -22.70
N LEU A 372 -2.78 25.37 -23.23
CA LEU A 372 -1.82 25.88 -24.21
C LEU A 372 -2.53 26.31 -25.49
N GLU A 373 -3.42 25.48 -26.04
CA GLU A 373 -4.20 25.79 -27.25
C GLU A 373 -5.08 27.06 -27.06
N ARG A 374 -5.66 27.25 -25.86
CA ARG A 374 -6.44 28.47 -25.55
C ARG A 374 -5.54 29.72 -25.47
N ALA A 375 -4.37 29.61 -24.86
CA ALA A 375 -3.41 30.70 -24.77
C ALA A 375 -2.90 31.11 -26.16
N GLU A 376 -2.58 30.15 -27.04
CA GLU A 376 -2.17 30.45 -28.41
C GLU A 376 -3.26 31.14 -29.22
N LYS A 377 -4.52 30.71 -29.09
CA LYS A 377 -5.65 31.39 -29.75
C LYS A 377 -5.81 32.84 -29.28
N ALA A 378 -5.79 33.05 -27.97
CA ALA A 378 -5.90 34.39 -27.41
C ALA A 378 -4.76 35.31 -27.88
N THR A 379 -3.53 34.81 -27.98
CA THR A 379 -2.38 35.58 -28.48
C THR A 379 -2.53 35.93 -29.97
N ARG A 380 -3.05 35.01 -30.79
CA ARG A 380 -3.30 35.28 -32.22
C ARG A 380 -4.39 36.31 -32.43
N GLU A 381 -5.50 36.19 -31.69
CA GLU A 381 -6.60 37.17 -31.74
C GLU A 381 -6.13 38.56 -31.34
N LEU A 382 -5.34 38.66 -30.25
CA LEU A 382 -4.79 39.95 -29.81
C LEU A 382 -3.83 40.56 -30.85
N SER A 383 -2.97 39.74 -31.47
CA SER A 383 -2.05 40.17 -32.54
C SER A 383 -2.82 40.72 -33.76
N GLN A 384 -3.90 40.04 -34.15
CA GLN A 384 -4.75 40.52 -35.26
C GLN A 384 -5.43 41.83 -34.93
N GLN A 385 -5.97 42.00 -33.71
CA GLN A 385 -6.56 43.25 -33.25
C GLN A 385 -5.56 44.40 -33.24
N LEU A 386 -4.31 44.15 -32.77
CA LEU A 386 -3.25 45.16 -32.79
C LEU A 386 -2.89 45.59 -34.21
N LEU A 387 -2.75 44.61 -35.14
CA LEU A 387 -2.46 44.92 -36.55
C LEU A 387 -3.57 45.75 -37.20
N SER A 388 -4.82 45.34 -37.01
CA SER A 388 -5.94 46.08 -37.59
C SER A 388 -6.07 47.50 -37.01
N ALA A 389 -5.91 47.66 -35.69
CA ALA A 389 -5.93 48.97 -35.05
C ALA A 389 -4.79 49.88 -35.56
N HIS A 390 -3.58 49.30 -35.77
CA HIS A 390 -2.44 50.05 -36.32
C HIS A 390 -2.68 50.49 -37.78
N GLU A 391 -3.27 49.64 -38.60
CA GLU A 391 -3.63 49.96 -39.99
C GLU A 391 -4.72 51.04 -40.06
N ASP A 392 -5.74 50.96 -39.23
CA ASP A 392 -6.83 51.93 -39.18
C ASP A 392 -6.32 53.28 -38.72
N GLU A 393 -5.44 53.33 -37.71
CA GLU A 393 -4.79 54.56 -37.27
C GLU A 393 -3.92 55.18 -38.39
N ARG A 394 -3.15 54.34 -39.09
CA ARG A 394 -2.31 54.78 -40.22
C ARG A 394 -3.16 55.31 -41.37
N ARG A 395 -4.28 54.67 -41.69
CA ARG A 395 -5.24 55.15 -42.72
C ARG A 395 -5.91 56.46 -42.31
N ARG A 396 -6.22 56.61 -41.00
CA ARG A 396 -6.81 57.84 -40.50
C ARG A 396 -5.82 59.01 -40.59
N LEU A 397 -4.60 58.81 -40.14
CA LEU A 397 -3.52 59.79 -40.23
C LEU A 397 -3.25 60.22 -41.68
N ALA A 398 -3.18 59.20 -42.61
CA ALA A 398 -2.95 59.47 -44.02
C ALA A 398 -4.08 60.34 -44.67
N ARG A 399 -5.34 60.08 -44.30
CA ARG A 399 -6.49 60.91 -44.79
C ARG A 399 -6.48 62.29 -44.21
N ASP A 400 -6.33 62.44 -42.90
CA ASP A 400 -6.29 63.72 -42.22
C ASP A 400 -5.19 64.62 -42.79
N LEU A 401 -4.03 64.00 -43.08
CA LEU A 401 -2.91 64.67 -43.75
C LEU A 401 -3.24 65.12 -45.17
N HIS A 402 -3.79 64.15 -45.95
CA HIS A 402 -4.09 64.46 -47.37
C HIS A 402 -5.11 65.58 -47.54
N ASP A 403 -6.15 65.55 -46.73
CA ASP A 403 -7.25 66.50 -46.86
C ASP A 403 -6.81 67.89 -46.41
N ASP A 404 -6.12 68.03 -45.29
CA ASP A 404 -5.71 69.35 -44.78
C ASP A 404 -4.58 69.98 -45.62
N PHE A 405 -3.57 69.21 -45.96
CA PHE A 405 -2.44 69.69 -46.79
C PHE A 405 -2.88 70.02 -48.21
N SER A 406 -3.70 69.17 -48.85
CA SER A 406 -4.14 69.37 -50.22
C SER A 406 -4.99 70.65 -50.33
N HIS A 407 -5.86 70.89 -49.35
CA HIS A 407 -6.69 72.08 -49.32
C HIS A 407 -5.82 73.36 -49.20
N ARG A 408 -4.88 73.40 -48.32
CA ARG A 408 -4.01 74.57 -48.08
C ARG A 408 -3.05 74.82 -49.25
N VAL A 409 -2.47 73.79 -49.82
CA VAL A 409 -1.65 73.95 -51.03
C VAL A 409 -2.46 74.45 -52.21
N ALA A 410 -3.72 73.98 -52.37
CA ALA A 410 -4.59 74.49 -53.42
C ALA A 410 -4.91 75.96 -53.24
N MET A 411 -5.18 76.41 -51.98
CA MET A 411 -5.37 77.81 -51.70
C MET A 411 -4.18 78.68 -52.06
N LEU A 412 -2.98 78.27 -51.67
CA LEU A 412 -1.74 78.96 -52.00
C LEU A 412 -1.46 78.94 -53.50
N SER A 413 -1.79 77.88 -54.23
CA SER A 413 -1.71 77.85 -55.70
C SER A 413 -2.69 78.77 -56.37
N MET A 414 -3.91 78.94 -55.82
CA MET A 414 -4.90 79.92 -56.31
C MET A 414 -4.42 81.33 -56.09
N ASP A 415 -3.82 81.64 -54.95
CA ASP A 415 -3.28 82.95 -54.66
C ASP A 415 -2.07 83.25 -55.57
N ALA A 416 -1.21 82.28 -55.87
CA ALA A 416 -0.14 82.42 -56.84
C ALA A 416 -0.64 82.64 -58.25
N ALA A 417 -1.68 81.90 -58.70
CA ALA A 417 -2.30 82.10 -59.99
C ALA A 417 -3.01 83.51 -60.15
N ARG A 418 -3.43 84.07 -59.00
CA ARG A 418 -3.94 85.46 -58.99
C ARG A 418 -2.86 86.52 -59.28
N LEU A 419 -1.63 86.30 -58.79
CA LEU A 419 -0.49 87.17 -59.03
C LEU A 419 0.02 87.13 -60.47
N GLU A 420 -0.21 86.10 -61.23
CA GLU A 420 0.19 85.95 -62.63
C GLU A 420 -0.74 86.75 -63.59
N ARG A 421 -1.88 87.21 -63.15
CA ARG A 421 -2.79 87.98 -63.96
C ARG A 421 -2.44 89.49 -63.94
N ALA A 422 -2.17 90.07 -65.08
CA ALA A 422 -1.53 91.38 -65.27
C ALA A 422 -2.33 92.58 -64.73
N ASP A 423 -3.58 92.45 -64.21
CA ASP A 423 -4.49 93.57 -63.81
C ASP A 423 -4.54 93.83 -62.28
N ILE A 424 -3.62 93.27 -61.48
CA ILE A 424 -3.79 93.39 -60.03
C ILE A 424 -2.56 94.07 -59.36
N ALA A 425 -1.99 95.14 -59.98
CA ALA A 425 -0.84 95.83 -59.40
C ALA A 425 -1.10 96.47 -58.01
N GLU A 426 -2.31 96.93 -57.69
CA GLU A 426 -2.68 97.42 -56.34
C GLU A 426 -2.94 96.34 -55.29
N GLU A 427 -3.36 95.11 -55.67
CA GLU A 427 -3.66 93.97 -54.72
C GLU A 427 -2.45 93.02 -54.50
N ALA A 428 -1.43 93.03 -55.36
CA ALA A 428 -0.29 92.13 -55.32
C ALA A 428 0.42 92.07 -53.95
N PRO A 429 0.63 93.22 -53.23
CA PRO A 429 1.27 93.17 -51.90
C PRO A 429 0.45 92.39 -50.86
N ARG A 430 -0.90 92.46 -50.94
CA ARG A 430 -1.82 91.73 -50.04
C ARG A 430 -1.80 90.24 -50.33
N VAL A 431 -1.84 89.86 -51.60
CA VAL A 431 -1.81 88.42 -52.00
C VAL A 431 -0.46 87.80 -51.62
N VAL A 432 0.68 88.45 -51.86
CA VAL A 432 2.02 87.98 -51.43
C VAL A 432 2.07 87.86 -49.90
N HIS A 433 1.49 88.81 -49.16
CA HIS A 433 1.43 88.76 -47.71
C HIS A 433 0.63 87.55 -47.25
N ASN A 434 -0.54 87.27 -47.81
CA ASN A 434 -1.38 86.14 -47.49
C ASN A 434 -0.71 84.79 -47.84
N MET A 435 -0.06 84.68 -49.01
CA MET A 435 0.72 83.50 -49.38
C MET A 435 1.87 83.24 -48.43
N ARG A 436 2.61 84.31 -48.06
CA ARG A 436 3.71 84.16 -47.11
C ARG A 436 3.19 83.68 -45.74
N GLN A 437 2.06 84.22 -45.28
CA GLN A 437 1.42 83.84 -44.05
C GLN A 437 0.90 82.39 -44.12
N GLY A 438 0.29 82.00 -45.26
CA GLY A 438 -0.18 80.65 -45.50
C GLY A 438 0.95 79.60 -45.53
N LEU A 439 2.09 79.92 -46.21
CA LEU A 439 3.28 79.12 -46.21
C LEU A 439 3.93 78.96 -44.81
N SER A 440 3.97 80.11 -44.06
CA SER A 440 4.47 80.09 -42.67
C SER A 440 3.67 79.13 -41.80
N ARG A 441 2.30 79.27 -41.88
CA ARG A 441 1.38 78.34 -41.15
C ARG A 441 1.49 76.92 -41.59
N LEU A 442 1.63 76.61 -42.89
CA LEU A 442 1.84 75.29 -43.41
C LEU A 442 3.14 74.68 -42.89
N SER A 443 4.22 75.48 -42.82
CA SER A 443 5.50 75.08 -42.24
C SER A 443 5.42 74.77 -40.73
N GLU A 444 4.66 75.63 -39.98
CA GLU A 444 4.41 75.50 -38.56
C GLU A 444 3.64 74.16 -38.28
N ASP A 445 2.58 73.95 -39.08
CA ASP A 445 1.74 72.69 -38.91
C ASP A 445 2.50 71.43 -39.32
N LEU A 446 3.37 71.47 -40.32
CA LEU A 446 4.26 70.36 -40.68
C LEU A 446 5.25 70.06 -39.57
N HIS A 447 5.75 71.10 -38.92
CA HIS A 447 6.65 70.98 -37.79
C HIS A 447 5.90 70.42 -36.58
N GLU A 448 4.69 70.88 -36.26
CA GLU A 448 3.83 70.30 -35.20
C GLU A 448 3.51 68.80 -35.45
N LEU A 449 3.23 68.47 -36.71
CA LEU A 449 2.94 67.10 -37.08
C LEU A 449 4.17 66.14 -36.92
N SER A 450 5.35 66.63 -37.33
CA SER A 450 6.62 65.98 -37.13
C SER A 450 6.84 65.73 -35.63
N HIS A 451 6.60 66.71 -34.78
CA HIS A 451 6.70 66.60 -33.33
C HIS A 451 5.65 65.63 -32.70
N ARG A 452 4.44 65.51 -33.30
CA ARG A 452 3.47 64.48 -32.86
C ARG A 452 3.88 63.08 -33.21
N LEU A 453 4.59 62.88 -34.32
CA LEU A 453 5.07 61.59 -34.77
C LEU A 453 6.37 61.18 -34.05
N HIS A 454 7.29 62.12 -33.84
CA HIS A 454 8.56 61.91 -33.12
C HIS A 454 8.91 63.18 -32.32
N PRO A 455 8.95 63.15 -30.97
CA PRO A 455 9.20 64.37 -30.20
C PRO A 455 10.70 64.69 -30.22
N SER A 456 11.19 65.31 -31.32
CA SER A 456 12.57 65.79 -31.46
C SER A 456 12.97 66.79 -30.35
N ILE A 457 12.00 67.41 -29.70
CA ILE A 457 12.20 68.30 -28.55
C ILE A 457 12.85 67.58 -27.35
N LEU A 458 12.68 66.26 -27.23
CA LEU A 458 13.33 65.43 -26.18
C LEU A 458 14.83 65.22 -26.44
N GLU A 459 15.20 65.11 -27.72
CA GLU A 459 16.61 64.95 -28.11
C GLU A 459 17.37 66.28 -27.95
N ASP A 460 16.72 67.41 -28.25
CA ASP A 460 17.33 68.76 -28.25
C ASP A 460 17.38 69.39 -26.84
N LEU A 461 16.31 69.27 -26.04
CA LEU A 461 16.14 70.02 -24.79
C LEU A 461 16.16 69.10 -23.54
N GLY A 462 16.04 67.79 -23.71
CA GLY A 462 15.84 66.85 -22.60
C GLY A 462 14.43 66.86 -22.02
N LEU A 463 14.12 65.89 -21.11
CA LEU A 463 12.79 65.64 -20.58
C LEU A 463 12.19 66.84 -19.79
N VAL A 464 13.00 67.48 -18.95
CA VAL A 464 12.56 68.57 -18.06
C VAL A 464 12.08 69.78 -18.85
N ASP A 465 12.90 70.25 -19.80
CA ASP A 465 12.59 71.44 -20.58
C ASP A 465 11.53 71.19 -21.65
N ALA A 466 11.45 69.94 -22.16
CA ALA A 466 10.35 69.51 -23.02
C ALA A 466 9.00 69.54 -22.27
N LEU A 467 8.97 69.03 -21.04
CA LEU A 467 7.75 69.10 -20.19
C LEU A 467 7.37 70.52 -19.83
N ARG A 468 8.34 71.41 -19.51
CA ARG A 468 8.07 72.85 -19.24
C ARG A 468 7.49 73.52 -20.46
N THR A 469 8.02 73.28 -21.64
CA THR A 469 7.51 73.83 -22.89
C THR A 469 6.11 73.40 -23.18
N GLU A 470 5.77 72.09 -23.01
CA GLU A 470 4.43 71.57 -23.17
C GLU A 470 3.42 72.18 -22.17
N CYS A 471 3.89 72.33 -20.92
CA CYS A 471 3.07 72.96 -19.86
C CYS A 471 2.81 74.47 -20.12
N ASP A 472 3.81 75.21 -20.61
CA ASP A 472 3.65 76.60 -20.95
C ASP A 472 2.70 76.82 -22.13
N GLN A 473 2.74 75.98 -23.14
CA GLN A 473 1.83 75.97 -24.25
C GLN A 473 0.37 75.73 -23.78
N LEU A 474 0.19 74.75 -22.95
CA LEU A 474 -1.10 74.38 -22.42
C LEU A 474 -1.69 75.44 -21.50
N SER A 475 -0.85 76.06 -20.65
CA SER A 475 -1.24 77.19 -19.80
C SER A 475 -1.75 78.37 -20.59
N ARG A 476 -1.09 78.70 -21.71
CA ARG A 476 -1.50 79.75 -22.60
C ARG A 476 -2.78 79.44 -23.39
N ALA A 477 -2.90 78.19 -23.86
CA ALA A 477 -4.03 77.79 -24.71
C ALA A 477 -5.34 77.56 -23.93
N ALA A 478 -5.23 76.95 -22.73
CA ALA A 478 -6.39 76.52 -21.94
C ALA A 478 -6.67 77.38 -20.70
N GLY A 479 -5.83 78.41 -20.41
CA GLY A 479 -5.98 79.25 -19.21
C GLY A 479 -5.77 78.51 -17.91
N LEU A 480 -5.03 77.42 -17.95
CA LEU A 480 -4.82 76.47 -16.85
C LEU A 480 -3.56 76.84 -16.06
N LYS A 481 -3.62 76.92 -14.73
CA LYS A 481 -2.45 77.17 -13.94
C LYS A 481 -1.66 75.86 -13.84
N VAL A 482 -0.53 75.75 -14.52
CA VAL A 482 0.36 74.53 -14.47
C VAL A 482 1.61 74.84 -13.66
N VAL A 483 1.95 73.98 -12.71
CA VAL A 483 3.17 74.07 -11.89
C VAL A 483 3.99 72.80 -12.16
N VAL A 484 5.29 72.96 -12.41
CA VAL A 484 6.21 71.86 -12.66
C VAL A 484 7.27 71.89 -11.59
N ASP A 485 7.27 70.90 -10.73
CA ASP A 485 8.25 70.69 -9.68
C ASP A 485 9.23 69.59 -10.10
N VAL A 486 10.53 69.91 -10.08
CA VAL A 486 11.59 68.96 -10.49
C VAL A 486 12.58 68.78 -9.36
N ASP A 487 12.84 67.54 -8.98
CA ASP A 487 13.77 67.21 -7.90
C ASP A 487 14.76 66.12 -8.34
N HIS A 488 16.04 66.42 -8.33
CA HIS A 488 17.18 65.48 -8.57
C HIS A 488 17.04 64.62 -9.86
N VAL A 489 16.54 65.19 -10.95
CA VAL A 489 16.44 64.49 -12.25
C VAL A 489 17.76 64.63 -13.00
N PRO A 490 18.41 63.55 -13.48
CA PRO A 490 19.60 63.58 -14.30
C PRO A 490 19.42 64.32 -15.60
N GLU A 491 20.42 65.12 -16.02
CA GLU A 491 20.36 65.83 -17.31
C GLU A 491 20.21 64.89 -18.51
N ARG A 492 20.78 63.65 -18.39
CA ARG A 492 20.65 62.60 -19.41
C ARG A 492 19.95 61.41 -18.82
N LEU A 493 18.77 61.14 -19.30
CA LEU A 493 18.01 59.90 -19.06
C LEU A 493 18.13 58.97 -20.28
N PRO A 494 17.98 57.64 -20.11
CA PRO A 494 17.76 56.76 -21.24
C PRO A 494 16.62 57.27 -22.12
N GLU A 495 16.79 57.26 -23.43
CA GLU A 495 15.83 57.83 -24.40
C GLU A 495 14.43 57.23 -24.27
N ASP A 496 14.36 55.90 -24.09
CA ASP A 496 13.09 55.16 -23.90
C ASP A 496 12.37 55.56 -22.60
N VAL A 497 13.12 55.82 -21.51
CA VAL A 497 12.58 56.26 -20.23
C VAL A 497 12.05 57.69 -20.34
N ALA A 498 12.84 58.61 -20.98
CA ALA A 498 12.46 60.00 -21.22
C ALA A 498 11.20 60.07 -22.10
N LEU A 499 11.18 59.32 -23.20
CA LEU A 499 10.07 59.26 -24.12
C LEU A 499 8.79 58.70 -23.43
N CYS A 500 8.93 57.63 -22.65
CA CYS A 500 7.81 57.08 -21.92
C CYS A 500 7.21 58.09 -20.93
N ALA A 501 8.06 58.74 -20.12
CA ALA A 501 7.62 59.73 -19.15
C ALA A 501 6.94 60.93 -19.83
N PHE A 502 7.52 61.42 -20.92
CA PHE A 502 6.97 62.51 -21.70
C PHE A 502 5.57 62.17 -22.27
N ARG A 503 5.41 60.98 -22.87
CA ARG A 503 4.15 60.50 -23.43
C ARG A 503 3.08 60.28 -22.35
N VAL A 504 3.46 59.79 -21.18
CA VAL A 504 2.53 59.69 -20.04
C VAL A 504 2.06 61.10 -19.61
N ALA A 505 2.97 62.06 -19.49
CA ALA A 505 2.63 63.43 -19.14
C ALA A 505 1.72 64.07 -20.19
N GLN A 506 2.03 63.95 -21.50
CA GLN A 506 1.17 64.45 -22.59
C GLN A 506 -0.24 63.89 -22.53
N GLU A 507 -0.37 62.57 -22.37
CA GLU A 507 -1.69 61.92 -22.29
C GLU A 507 -2.45 62.36 -21.04
N ALA A 508 -1.74 62.48 -19.90
CA ALA A 508 -2.32 62.98 -18.67
C ALA A 508 -2.84 64.43 -18.84
N LEU A 509 -2.02 65.32 -19.41
CA LEU A 509 -2.39 66.70 -19.68
C LEU A 509 -3.53 66.83 -20.69
N ARG A 510 -3.56 66.02 -21.73
CA ARG A 510 -4.64 65.90 -22.66
C ARG A 510 -5.96 65.49 -21.99
N ASN A 511 -5.91 64.57 -21.08
CA ASN A 511 -7.07 64.13 -20.29
C ASN A 511 -7.56 65.23 -19.37
N VAL A 512 -6.67 66.02 -18.77
CA VAL A 512 -7.06 67.20 -17.98
C VAL A 512 -7.80 68.19 -18.82
N THR A 513 -7.29 68.58 -19.98
CA THR A 513 -7.93 69.60 -20.86
C THR A 513 -9.25 69.13 -21.42
N ARG A 514 -9.39 67.84 -21.75
CA ARG A 514 -10.61 67.31 -22.37
C ARG A 514 -11.70 66.96 -21.38
N HIS A 515 -11.31 66.48 -20.18
CA HIS A 515 -12.21 65.76 -19.30
C HIS A 515 -12.32 66.32 -17.89
N ALA A 516 -11.22 66.91 -17.33
CA ALA A 516 -11.16 67.19 -15.91
C ALA A 516 -11.89 68.54 -15.51
N ARG A 517 -12.06 69.49 -16.39
CA ARG A 517 -12.54 70.87 -16.03
C ARG A 517 -11.71 71.43 -14.86
N ALA A 518 -10.43 71.11 -14.79
CA ALA A 518 -9.54 71.59 -13.77
C ALA A 518 -9.16 73.06 -13.94
N SER A 519 -8.83 73.74 -12.86
CA SER A 519 -8.29 75.11 -12.86
C SER A 519 -6.79 75.15 -12.62
N ALA A 520 -6.25 74.07 -12.06
CA ALA A 520 -4.81 73.88 -11.77
C ALA A 520 -4.35 72.47 -11.98
N VAL A 521 -3.08 72.28 -12.43
CA VAL A 521 -2.37 71.00 -12.55
C VAL A 521 -1.00 71.17 -11.93
N ASN A 522 -0.57 70.16 -11.17
CA ASN A 522 0.77 70.06 -10.66
C ASN A 522 1.45 68.81 -11.27
N ILE A 523 2.62 69.01 -11.84
CA ILE A 523 3.49 67.94 -12.35
C ILE A 523 4.73 67.87 -11.47
N SER A 524 4.97 66.76 -10.89
CA SER A 524 6.21 66.50 -10.15
C SER A 524 7.04 65.44 -10.84
N LEU A 525 8.30 65.72 -11.02
CA LEU A 525 9.30 64.80 -11.61
C LEU A 525 10.48 64.69 -10.67
N ALA A 526 10.76 63.44 -10.22
CA ALA A 526 11.84 63.18 -9.28
C ALA A 526 12.53 61.88 -9.59
N THR A 527 13.80 61.75 -9.22
CA THR A 527 14.54 60.48 -9.24
C THR A 527 14.77 60.00 -7.81
N ALA A 528 14.25 58.82 -7.51
CA ALA A 528 14.46 58.15 -6.21
C ALA A 528 14.55 56.65 -6.40
N ASP A 529 15.44 55.99 -5.63
CA ASP A 529 15.61 54.52 -5.60
C ASP A 529 15.94 53.91 -7.00
N GLY A 530 16.68 54.66 -7.84
CA GLY A 530 17.05 54.19 -9.19
C GLY A 530 15.87 54.22 -10.19
N ALA A 531 14.77 54.91 -9.88
CA ALA A 531 13.63 55.06 -10.78
C ALA A 531 13.26 56.53 -10.99
N LEU A 532 12.78 56.86 -12.19
CA LEU A 532 12.18 58.13 -12.51
C LEU A 532 10.71 58.08 -12.07
N ARG A 533 10.34 58.98 -11.18
CA ARG A 533 8.96 59.17 -10.70
C ARG A 533 8.35 60.41 -11.33
N LEU A 534 7.26 60.20 -12.03
CA LEU A 534 6.45 61.28 -12.58
C LEU A 534 5.07 61.24 -11.93
N ALA A 535 4.58 62.36 -11.44
CA ALA A 535 3.20 62.46 -11.01
C ALA A 535 2.53 63.70 -11.64
N VAL A 536 1.35 63.52 -12.19
CA VAL A 536 0.50 64.56 -12.73
C VAL A 536 -0.79 64.60 -11.93
N ARG A 537 -1.06 65.73 -11.26
CA ARG A 537 -2.23 65.90 -10.40
C ARG A 537 -3.05 67.11 -10.84
N ASP A 538 -4.32 66.89 -11.08
CA ASP A 538 -5.30 67.96 -11.36
C ASP A 538 -6.29 68.12 -10.19
N ASN A 539 -6.92 69.27 -10.14
CA ASN A 539 -7.98 69.62 -9.21
C ASN A 539 -9.38 69.58 -9.86
N GLY A 540 -9.57 68.78 -10.87
CA GLY A 540 -10.80 68.72 -11.64
C GLY A 540 -11.91 67.90 -11.00
N ILE A 541 -12.89 67.50 -11.82
CA ILE A 541 -14.10 66.80 -11.37
C ILE A 541 -13.82 65.34 -10.95
N GLY A 542 -12.67 64.78 -11.29
CA GLY A 542 -12.35 63.40 -11.05
C GLY A 542 -13.32 62.39 -11.70
N PHE A 543 -13.14 61.13 -11.43
CA PHE A 543 -14.00 60.02 -11.86
C PHE A 543 -13.87 58.81 -10.91
N ASP A 544 -14.83 57.90 -11.01
CA ASP A 544 -14.74 56.61 -10.30
C ASP A 544 -13.88 55.63 -11.10
N PRO A 545 -12.72 55.20 -10.60
CA PRO A 545 -11.82 54.28 -11.30
C PRO A 545 -12.39 52.88 -11.46
N ASP A 546 -13.39 52.47 -10.68
CA ASP A 546 -14.01 51.14 -10.73
C ASP A 546 -15.17 51.07 -11.76
N GLU A 547 -15.55 52.21 -12.40
CA GLU A 547 -16.56 52.23 -13.46
C GLU A 547 -16.00 51.58 -14.76
N PRO A 548 -16.55 50.42 -15.23
CA PRO A 548 -15.93 49.61 -16.30
C PRO A 548 -15.68 50.35 -17.62
N GLN A 549 -16.50 51.33 -17.96
CA GLN A 549 -16.39 52.09 -19.21
C GLN A 549 -15.27 53.14 -19.19
N ARG A 550 -14.82 53.59 -18.02
CA ARG A 550 -13.76 54.59 -17.87
C ARG A 550 -12.41 53.99 -17.52
N ALA A 551 -12.41 52.85 -16.80
CA ALA A 551 -11.19 52.10 -16.51
C ALA A 551 -10.51 51.55 -17.78
N ALA A 552 -11.26 51.30 -18.83
CA ALA A 552 -10.82 50.72 -20.10
C ALA A 552 -10.57 51.75 -21.21
N SER A 553 -10.43 53.07 -20.89
CA SER A 553 -10.12 54.05 -21.92
C SER A 553 -8.79 53.73 -22.61
N LEU A 554 -8.75 53.83 -23.95
CA LEU A 554 -7.57 53.57 -24.76
C LEU A 554 -6.32 54.34 -24.28
N GLY A 555 -6.50 55.54 -23.75
CA GLY A 555 -5.43 56.36 -23.17
C GLY A 555 -4.81 55.73 -21.91
N HIS A 556 -5.64 55.27 -20.97
CA HIS A 556 -5.16 54.62 -19.75
C HIS A 556 -4.45 53.27 -20.02
N ALA A 557 -4.99 52.48 -20.96
CA ALA A 557 -4.39 51.22 -21.38
C ALA A 557 -3.02 51.46 -22.06
N SER A 558 -2.94 52.46 -22.93
CA SER A 558 -1.70 52.85 -23.62
C SER A 558 -0.61 53.31 -22.64
N MET A 559 -0.97 54.17 -21.66
CA MET A 559 -0.02 54.61 -20.62
C MET A 559 0.50 53.45 -19.79
N ARG A 560 -0.39 52.54 -19.34
CA ARG A 560 0.01 51.35 -18.56
C ARG A 560 0.94 50.46 -19.34
N GLU A 561 0.64 50.17 -20.59
CA GLU A 561 1.45 49.28 -21.42
C GLU A 561 2.84 49.87 -21.70
N ARG A 562 2.96 51.15 -21.98
CA ARG A 562 4.26 51.82 -22.18
C ARG A 562 5.15 51.73 -20.94
N VAL A 563 4.56 52.04 -19.77
CA VAL A 563 5.29 51.99 -18.51
C VAL A 563 5.69 50.53 -18.16
N ARG A 564 4.80 49.55 -18.42
CA ARG A 564 5.04 48.14 -18.20
C ARG A 564 6.18 47.59 -19.08
N LEU A 565 6.28 48.02 -20.32
CA LEU A 565 7.35 47.60 -21.24
C LEU A 565 8.75 47.97 -20.75
N LEU A 566 8.87 49.02 -19.94
CA LEU A 566 10.11 49.45 -19.29
C LEU A 566 10.26 48.90 -17.86
N GLY A 567 9.44 47.93 -17.46
CA GLY A 567 9.46 47.37 -16.11
C GLY A 567 8.96 48.30 -15.02
N GLY A 568 8.30 49.41 -15.40
CA GLY A 568 7.76 50.39 -14.48
C GLY A 568 6.32 50.07 -14.02
N VAL A 569 5.85 50.87 -13.09
CA VAL A 569 4.49 50.80 -12.53
C VAL A 569 3.79 52.12 -12.74
N LEU A 570 2.52 52.06 -13.18
CA LEU A 570 1.63 53.22 -13.31
C LEU A 570 0.40 53.06 -12.43
N GLU A 571 0.13 54.05 -11.61
CA GLU A 571 -1.03 54.13 -10.73
C GLU A 571 -1.88 55.34 -11.09
N ILE A 572 -3.19 55.14 -11.18
CA ILE A 572 -4.19 56.22 -11.43
C ILE A 572 -5.12 56.24 -10.22
N ARG A 573 -5.14 57.36 -9.51
CA ARG A 573 -6.06 57.61 -8.40
C ARG A 573 -6.97 58.77 -8.76
N SER A 574 -8.26 58.54 -8.73
CA SER A 574 -9.25 59.58 -8.99
C SER A 574 -10.40 59.43 -8.02
N VAL A 575 -10.93 60.59 -7.59
CA VAL A 575 -12.10 60.63 -6.72
C VAL A 575 -13.04 61.68 -7.26
N PRO A 576 -14.34 61.38 -7.49
CA PRO A 576 -15.31 62.34 -7.94
C PRO A 576 -15.33 63.61 -7.06
N GLY A 577 -15.16 64.81 -7.70
CA GLY A 577 -15.11 66.09 -7.03
C GLY A 577 -13.74 66.52 -6.47
N PHE A 578 -12.72 65.62 -6.50
CA PHE A 578 -11.39 65.89 -5.91
C PHE A 578 -10.23 65.82 -6.89
N GLY A 579 -10.51 65.58 -8.18
CA GLY A 579 -9.52 65.54 -9.25
C GLY A 579 -8.89 64.18 -9.45
N THR A 580 -7.83 64.12 -10.27
CA THR A 580 -7.12 62.88 -10.63
C THR A 580 -5.61 63.02 -10.38
N THR A 581 -5.00 61.94 -9.96
CA THR A 581 -3.53 61.82 -9.84
C THR A 581 -3.08 60.59 -10.65
N ILE A 582 -2.21 60.81 -11.62
CA ILE A 582 -1.51 59.78 -12.39
C ILE A 582 -0.09 59.75 -11.91
N GLN A 583 0.34 58.63 -11.41
CA GLN A 583 1.66 58.43 -10.86
C GLN A 583 2.38 57.31 -11.60
N THR A 584 3.62 57.49 -11.96
CA THR A 584 4.45 56.41 -12.55
C THR A 584 5.83 56.36 -11.93
N SER A 585 6.36 55.14 -11.84
CA SER A 585 7.73 54.85 -11.44
C SER A 585 8.37 53.98 -12.53
N ILE A 586 9.36 54.51 -13.22
CA ILE A 586 10.04 53.87 -14.35
C ILE A 586 11.50 53.62 -13.94
N PRO A 587 11.98 52.36 -13.88
CA PRO A 587 13.38 52.07 -13.56
C PRO A 587 14.31 52.78 -14.56
N ILE A 588 15.31 53.48 -14.05
CA ILE A 588 16.40 53.99 -14.85
C ILE A 588 17.43 52.85 -14.88
N ALA A 589 17.36 51.96 -15.90
CA ALA A 589 18.38 50.93 -16.06
C ALA A 589 19.73 51.63 -16.22
N ALA A 590 20.71 51.25 -15.41
CA ALA A 590 22.10 51.66 -15.67
C ALA A 590 22.44 51.20 -17.10
N ALA A 591 22.85 52.10 -17.96
CA ALA A 591 23.35 51.74 -19.28
C ALA A 591 24.40 50.64 -19.08
N PRO A 592 24.38 49.52 -19.84
CA PRO A 592 25.46 48.55 -19.76
C PRO A 592 26.75 49.29 -20.08
N ALA A 593 27.73 49.15 -19.16
CA ALA A 593 29.03 49.79 -19.24
C ALA A 593 29.83 49.24 -20.45
#